data_ae14b26e3ea2d5926dbca8c81d3108fe
#
_entry.id   ae14b26e3ea2d5926dbca8c81d3108fe
#
_cell.length_a   1.000
_cell.length_b   1.000
_cell.length_c   1.000
_cell.angle_alpha   90.00
_cell.angle_beta   90.00
_cell.angle_gamma   90.00
#
_symmetry.space_group_name_H-M   'P 1'
#
loop_
_entity.id
_entity.type
_entity.pdbx_description
1 polymer ?
#
loop_
_entity_poly.entity_id
_entity_poly.type
_entity_poly.pdbx_seq_one_letter_code
_entity_poly.pdbx_strand_id
1 'polypeptide(L)'
;SDVYKRQQQVDTPRNLYERPMNVFVAGFIGSPAMNIFRMPATHEGVHWGETVIPVPREDLADAGTTVDLGVRPENLVISDDAAGLPVEVDTVEELGADAYVYGHATIGGEERLITLRTVGYTAPEKGSVVHVVPDPERVHLFHAETGERLNR
;
A
#
# COMPACT_ATOMS: atom_id res chain seq x y z
N SER A 1 11.93 -10.26 -13.50
CA SER A 1 12.76 -11.24 -14.18
C SER A 1 12.03 -12.56 -14.39
N ASP A 2 12.52 -13.38 -15.30
CA ASP A 2 11.90 -14.67 -15.60
C ASP A 2 11.98 -15.64 -14.41
N VAL A 3 13.06 -15.60 -13.66
CA VAL A 3 13.20 -16.43 -12.45
C VAL A 3 12.13 -16.05 -11.43
N TYR A 4 11.92 -14.77 -11.24
CA TYR A 4 10.91 -14.25 -10.33
C TYR A 4 9.50 -14.66 -10.76
N LYS A 5 9.20 -14.55 -12.04
CA LYS A 5 7.89 -14.96 -12.59
C LYS A 5 7.64 -16.45 -12.46
N ARG A 6 8.70 -17.27 -12.58
CA ARG A 6 8.59 -18.72 -12.42
C ARG A 6 8.29 -19.16 -11.00
N GLN A 7 8.59 -18.30 -10.03
CA GLN A 7 8.35 -18.55 -8.61
C GLN A 7 7.01 -17.98 -8.14
N GLN A 8 6.09 -17.76 -9.07
CA GLN A 8 4.78 -17.27 -8.71
C GLN A 8 4.06 -18.27 -7.81
N GLN A 9 3.30 -17.70 -6.91
CA GLN A 9 2.50 -18.45 -5.98
C GLN A 9 1.41 -19.26 -6.70
N VAL A 10 1.29 -20.54 -6.35
CA VAL A 10 0.17 -21.38 -6.77
C VAL A 10 -0.66 -21.69 -5.55
N ASP A 11 -1.86 -21.13 -5.47
CA ASP A 11 -2.69 -21.24 -4.29
C ASP A 11 -4.14 -20.88 -4.64
N THR A 12 -5.04 -20.91 -3.65
CA THR A 12 -6.42 -20.47 -3.86
C THR A 12 -6.47 -18.98 -4.15
N PRO A 13 -7.49 -18.50 -4.90
CA PRO A 13 -7.65 -17.07 -5.14
C PRO A 13 -7.68 -16.24 -3.85
N ARG A 14 -8.30 -16.75 -2.81
CA ARG A 14 -8.35 -16.06 -1.51
C ARG A 14 -6.97 -15.88 -0.91
N ASN A 15 -6.15 -16.94 -0.87
CA ASN A 15 -4.80 -16.85 -0.33
C ASN A 15 -3.90 -15.96 -1.18
N LEU A 16 -4.03 -16.01 -2.50
CA LEU A 16 -3.31 -15.11 -3.40
C LEU A 16 -3.63 -13.65 -3.09
N TYR A 17 -4.88 -13.35 -2.78
CA TYR A 17 -5.31 -11.99 -2.44
C TYR A 17 -4.85 -11.58 -1.03
N GLU A 18 -5.11 -12.42 -0.02
CA GLU A 18 -4.85 -12.09 1.38
C GLU A 18 -3.36 -12.15 1.77
N ARG A 19 -2.63 -13.07 1.17
CA ARG A 19 -1.22 -13.32 1.51
C ARG A 19 -0.36 -13.57 0.28
N PRO A 20 -0.19 -12.56 -0.58
CA PRO A 20 0.70 -12.73 -1.72
C PRO A 20 2.14 -12.98 -1.24
N MET A 21 2.80 -13.99 -1.81
CA MET A 21 4.16 -14.37 -1.43
C MET A 21 5.21 -13.37 -1.88
N ASN A 22 4.91 -12.61 -2.93
CA ASN A 22 5.87 -11.68 -3.48
C ASN A 22 5.14 -10.47 -4.09
N VAL A 23 5.93 -9.43 -4.38
CA VAL A 23 5.40 -8.17 -4.91
C VAL A 23 4.74 -8.34 -6.28
N PHE A 24 5.20 -9.27 -7.09
CA PHE A 24 4.62 -9.54 -8.40
C PHE A 24 3.18 -10.06 -8.27
N VAL A 25 2.97 -11.06 -7.41
CA VAL A 25 1.61 -11.59 -7.15
C VAL A 25 0.73 -10.51 -6.54
N ALA A 26 1.25 -9.73 -5.58
CA ALA A 26 0.51 -8.65 -4.93
C ALA A 26 -0.01 -7.61 -5.93
N GLY A 27 0.82 -7.21 -6.88
CA GLY A 27 0.45 -6.22 -7.88
C GLY A 27 -0.46 -6.76 -8.97
N PHE A 28 -0.51 -8.07 -9.16
CA PHE A 28 -1.29 -8.71 -10.22
C PHE A 28 -2.69 -9.11 -9.78
N ILE A 29 -2.86 -9.45 -8.51
CA ILE A 29 -4.13 -9.96 -7.98
C ILE A 29 -4.94 -8.82 -7.36
N GLY A 30 -6.16 -8.68 -7.82
CA GLY A 30 -7.11 -7.69 -7.32
C GLY A 30 -7.42 -6.60 -8.33
N SER A 31 -8.57 -5.96 -8.16
CA SER A 31 -9.01 -4.84 -8.99
C SER A 31 -9.79 -3.85 -8.09
N PRO A 32 -9.29 -2.63 -7.90
CA PRO A 32 -7.99 -2.14 -8.34
C PRO A 32 -6.81 -2.91 -7.71
N ALA A 33 -5.64 -2.74 -8.31
CA ALA A 33 -4.44 -3.39 -7.81
C ALA A 33 -4.02 -2.82 -6.45
N MET A 34 -3.22 -3.60 -5.72
CA MET A 34 -2.60 -3.15 -4.48
C MET A 34 -1.69 -1.95 -4.75
N ASN A 35 -1.76 -0.95 -3.87
CA ASN A 35 -0.77 0.12 -3.87
C ASN A 35 0.55 -0.44 -3.37
N ILE A 36 1.63 -0.25 -4.12
CA ILE A 36 2.95 -0.74 -3.74
C ILE A 36 3.95 0.40 -3.91
N PHE A 37 4.61 0.77 -2.81
CA PHE A 37 5.56 1.87 -2.80
C PHE A 37 6.84 1.48 -2.07
N ARG A 38 7.97 1.94 -2.58
CA ARG A 38 9.25 1.77 -1.89
C ARG A 38 9.37 2.80 -0.79
N MET A 39 9.43 2.35 0.46
CA MET A 39 9.40 3.20 1.64
C MET A 39 10.63 2.95 2.51
N PRO A 40 11.15 3.99 3.20
CA PRO A 40 12.22 3.81 4.17
C PRO A 40 11.76 2.96 5.35
N ALA A 41 12.65 2.12 5.84
CA ALA A 41 12.41 1.29 7.01
C ALA A 41 13.53 1.50 8.03
N THR A 42 13.15 1.61 9.30
CA THR A 42 14.07 1.72 10.43
C THR A 42 13.67 0.72 11.50
N HIS A 43 14.41 0.67 12.60
CA HIS A 43 14.05 -0.18 13.74
C HIS A 43 12.67 0.17 14.34
N GLU A 44 12.16 1.37 14.08
CA GLU A 44 10.85 1.80 14.56
C GLU A 44 9.69 1.28 13.70
N GLY A 45 9.96 0.98 12.44
CA GLY A 45 8.97 0.51 11.50
C GLY A 45 9.18 1.09 10.10
N VAL A 46 8.10 1.15 9.33
CA VAL A 46 8.11 1.66 7.97
C VAL A 46 7.63 3.11 7.97
N HIS A 47 8.39 4.00 7.37
CA HIS A 47 8.05 5.42 7.32
C HIS A 47 7.00 5.68 6.24
N TRP A 48 5.95 6.42 6.63
CA TRP A 48 4.82 6.75 5.78
C TRP A 48 4.41 8.19 6.03
N GLY A 49 4.68 9.08 5.07
CA GLY A 49 4.52 10.51 5.31
C GLY A 49 5.38 10.94 6.48
N GLU A 50 4.80 11.60 7.46
CA GLU A 50 5.49 12.00 8.69
C GLU A 50 5.22 11.03 9.85
N THR A 51 4.57 9.91 9.58
CA THR A 51 4.28 8.89 10.58
C THR A 51 5.13 7.65 10.35
N VAL A 52 5.14 6.76 11.33
CA VAL A 52 5.84 5.47 11.26
C VAL A 52 4.81 4.37 11.50
N ILE A 53 4.76 3.42 10.57
CA ILE A 53 3.91 2.25 10.69
C ILE A 53 4.67 1.22 11.52
N PRO A 54 4.18 0.88 12.73
CA PRO A 54 4.87 -0.12 13.55
C PRO A 54 4.76 -1.50 12.90
N VAL A 55 5.88 -2.20 12.80
CA VAL A 55 5.92 -3.58 12.33
C VAL A 55 6.85 -4.38 13.24
N PRO A 56 6.63 -5.69 13.38
CA PRO A 56 7.52 -6.52 14.16
C PRO A 56 8.96 -6.45 13.63
N ARG A 57 9.94 -6.36 14.54
CA ARG A 57 11.34 -6.23 14.16
C ARG A 57 11.84 -7.41 13.32
N GLU A 58 11.35 -8.61 13.61
CA GLU A 58 11.71 -9.80 12.85
C GLU A 58 11.32 -9.70 11.37
N ASP A 59 10.26 -8.95 11.06
CA ASP A 59 9.83 -8.76 9.67
C ASP A 59 10.78 -7.85 8.89
N LEU A 60 11.57 -7.03 9.58
CA LEU A 60 12.52 -6.12 8.97
C LEU A 60 13.97 -6.59 9.05
N ALA A 61 14.23 -7.74 9.69
CA ALA A 61 15.58 -8.19 9.98
C ALA A 61 16.46 -8.31 8.72
N ASP A 62 15.89 -8.76 7.60
CA ASP A 62 16.62 -8.95 6.36
C ASP A 62 16.30 -7.90 5.30
N ALA A 63 15.60 -6.82 5.68
CA ALA A 63 15.04 -5.89 4.71
C ALA A 63 16.00 -4.79 4.24
N GLY A 64 17.08 -4.52 4.98
CA GLY A 64 17.94 -3.37 4.70
C GLY A 64 17.25 -2.07 5.12
N THR A 65 17.46 -1.00 4.35
CA THR A 65 16.97 0.35 4.69
C THR A 65 15.67 0.73 4.01
N THR A 66 15.21 -0.06 3.07
CA THR A 66 13.95 0.17 2.35
C THR A 66 13.19 -1.14 2.19
N VAL A 67 11.87 -1.01 2.09
CA VAL A 67 10.97 -2.13 1.79
C VAL A 67 9.97 -1.69 0.73
N ASP A 68 9.40 -2.64 0.02
CA ASP A 68 8.21 -2.37 -0.78
C ASP A 68 7.00 -2.63 0.11
N LEU A 69 6.29 -1.54 0.43
CA LEU A 69 5.07 -1.59 1.24
C LEU A 69 3.88 -1.71 0.31
N GLY A 70 3.09 -2.76 0.51
CA GLY A 70 1.84 -2.96 -0.21
C GLY A 70 0.65 -2.73 0.70
N VAL A 71 -0.35 -2.02 0.19
CA VAL A 71 -1.59 -1.80 0.92
C VAL A 71 -2.76 -1.76 -0.07
N ARG A 72 -3.78 -2.56 0.20
CA ARG A 72 -5.00 -2.58 -0.61
C ARG A 72 -5.78 -1.26 -0.46
N PRO A 73 -6.50 -0.83 -1.49
CA PRO A 73 -7.28 0.41 -1.41
C PRO A 73 -8.23 0.48 -0.21
N GLU A 74 -8.85 -0.64 0.16
CA GLU A 74 -9.78 -0.70 1.30
C GLU A 74 -9.09 -0.55 2.67
N ASN A 75 -7.78 -0.71 2.70
CA ASN A 75 -6.98 -0.64 3.94
C ASN A 75 -6.20 0.68 4.09
N LEU A 76 -6.45 1.64 3.21
CA LEU A 76 -6.00 3.01 3.36
C LEU A 76 -7.14 3.85 3.92
N VAL A 77 -6.87 4.57 4.99
CA VAL A 77 -7.87 5.36 5.71
C VAL A 77 -7.56 6.84 5.59
N ILE A 78 -8.58 7.62 5.23
CA ILE A 78 -8.47 9.09 5.28
C ILE A 78 -8.49 9.48 6.75
N SER A 79 -7.49 10.23 7.18
CA SER A 79 -7.29 10.63 8.56
C SER A 79 -7.28 12.14 8.68
N ASP A 80 -7.72 12.66 9.84
CA ASP A 80 -7.57 14.06 10.18
C ASP A 80 -6.15 14.39 10.65
N ASP A 81 -5.30 13.37 10.84
CA ASP A 81 -3.91 13.55 11.26
C ASP A 81 -3.06 14.02 10.08
N ALA A 82 -2.55 15.24 10.18
CA ALA A 82 -1.70 15.85 9.17
C ALA A 82 -0.36 15.12 8.98
N ALA A 83 0.02 14.22 9.89
CA ALA A 83 1.22 13.39 9.74
C ALA A 83 1.05 12.27 8.71
N GLY A 84 -0.18 11.95 8.31
CA GLY A 84 -0.45 11.01 7.23
C GLY A 84 0.10 11.50 5.90
N LEU A 85 0.18 10.60 4.94
CA LEU A 85 0.66 10.94 3.59
C LEU A 85 -0.36 11.84 2.89
N PRO A 86 0.03 13.05 2.44
CA PRO A 86 -0.89 13.90 1.68
C PRO A 86 -1.13 13.34 0.29
N VAL A 87 -2.41 13.28 -0.09
CA VAL A 87 -2.86 12.79 -1.40
C VAL A 87 -3.74 13.84 -2.02
N GLU A 88 -3.40 14.27 -3.23
CA GLU A 88 -4.27 15.13 -4.02
C GLU A 88 -5.25 14.26 -4.80
N VAL A 89 -6.54 14.57 -4.67
CA VAL A 89 -7.61 13.78 -5.27
C VAL A 89 -7.78 14.18 -6.73
N ASP A 90 -7.57 13.24 -7.65
CA ASP A 90 -7.70 13.45 -9.09
C ASP A 90 -9.10 13.10 -9.58
N THR A 91 -9.65 11.99 -9.14
CA THR A 91 -10.94 11.47 -9.60
C THR A 91 -11.59 10.64 -8.50
N VAL A 92 -12.90 10.67 -8.45
CA VAL A 92 -13.69 9.82 -7.55
C VAL A 92 -14.67 9.01 -8.40
N GLU A 93 -14.65 7.70 -8.23
CA GLU A 93 -15.60 6.79 -8.86
C GLU A 93 -16.58 6.28 -7.81
N GLU A 94 -17.81 6.72 -7.90
CA GLU A 94 -18.84 6.30 -6.95
C GLU A 94 -19.41 4.94 -7.35
N LEU A 95 -19.52 4.04 -6.37
CA LEU A 95 -19.98 2.68 -6.55
C LEU A 95 -21.27 2.40 -5.76
N GLY A 96 -22.02 3.45 -5.44
CA GLY A 96 -23.18 3.35 -4.56
C GLY A 96 -22.78 3.55 -3.10
N ALA A 97 -22.70 2.46 -2.31
CA ALA A 97 -22.33 2.55 -0.90
C ALA A 97 -20.87 2.98 -0.69
N ASP A 98 -19.99 2.62 -1.63
CA ASP A 98 -18.56 2.91 -1.56
C ASP A 98 -18.13 3.83 -2.70
N ALA A 99 -16.89 4.30 -2.63
CA ALA A 99 -16.24 5.02 -3.73
C ALA A 99 -14.77 4.64 -3.79
N TYR A 100 -14.22 4.60 -5.00
CA TYR A 100 -12.78 4.59 -5.20
C TYR A 100 -12.30 6.03 -5.41
N VAL A 101 -11.24 6.37 -4.71
CA VAL A 101 -10.58 7.66 -4.83
C VAL A 101 -9.24 7.43 -5.50
N TYR A 102 -9.04 8.06 -6.64
CA TYR A 102 -7.79 8.01 -7.39
C TYR A 102 -7.09 9.34 -7.21
N GLY A 103 -5.86 9.28 -6.73
CA GLY A 103 -5.10 10.48 -6.49
C GLY A 103 -3.63 10.28 -6.73
N HIS A 104 -2.83 11.26 -6.35
CA HIS A 104 -1.38 11.15 -6.40
C HIS A 104 -0.75 11.72 -5.14
N ALA A 105 0.42 11.19 -4.83
CA ALA A 105 1.21 11.58 -3.67
C ALA A 105 2.68 11.65 -4.07
N THR A 106 3.44 12.47 -3.37
CA THR A 106 4.89 12.52 -3.54
C THR A 106 5.54 11.51 -2.61
N ILE A 107 6.20 10.53 -3.18
CA ILE A 107 6.89 9.46 -2.44
C ILE A 107 8.31 9.36 -2.97
N GLY A 108 9.29 9.55 -2.08
CA GLY A 108 10.69 9.52 -2.50
C GLY A 108 11.06 10.59 -3.54
N GLY A 109 10.38 11.72 -3.51
CA GLY A 109 10.60 12.81 -4.47
C GLY A 109 9.89 12.63 -5.81
N GLU A 110 9.13 11.55 -5.99
CA GLU A 110 8.39 11.27 -7.23
C GLU A 110 6.89 11.28 -6.99
N GLU A 111 6.13 11.73 -7.98
CA GLU A 111 4.69 11.62 -7.95
C GLU A 111 4.29 10.18 -8.26
N ARG A 112 3.47 9.60 -7.39
CA ARG A 112 2.98 8.23 -7.52
C ARG A 112 1.46 8.22 -7.44
N LEU A 113 0.85 7.41 -8.29
CA LEU A 113 -0.60 7.19 -8.23
C LEU A 113 -0.94 6.35 -7.00
N ILE A 114 -2.04 6.69 -6.36
CA ILE A 114 -2.52 5.97 -5.18
C ILE A 114 -4.04 5.83 -5.27
N THR A 115 -4.55 4.67 -4.89
CA THR A 115 -5.98 4.37 -4.94
C THR A 115 -6.48 4.01 -3.54
N LEU A 116 -7.57 4.65 -3.14
CA LEU A 116 -8.25 4.39 -1.87
C LEU A 116 -9.65 3.86 -2.15
N ARG A 117 -10.19 3.12 -1.19
CA ARG A 117 -11.62 2.82 -1.15
C ARG A 117 -12.20 3.41 0.13
N THR A 118 -13.27 4.16 0.00
CA THR A 118 -13.93 4.81 1.12
C THR A 118 -15.44 4.68 1.00
N VAL A 119 -16.16 5.04 2.06
CA VAL A 119 -17.62 5.09 2.03
C VAL A 119 -18.06 6.23 1.12
N GLY A 120 -18.98 5.95 0.20
CA GLY A 120 -19.34 6.89 -0.88
C GLY A 120 -19.77 8.27 -0.41
N TYR A 121 -20.55 8.34 0.68
CA TYR A 121 -21.04 9.63 1.20
C TYR A 121 -19.96 10.44 1.92
N THR A 122 -18.80 9.85 2.20
CA THR A 122 -17.65 10.57 2.79
C THR A 122 -16.51 10.76 1.80
N ALA A 123 -16.74 10.49 0.51
CA ALA A 123 -15.71 10.66 -0.51
C ALA A 123 -15.27 12.12 -0.59
N PRO A 124 -13.96 12.38 -0.68
CA PRO A 124 -13.45 13.74 -0.81
C PRO A 124 -13.77 14.31 -2.20
N GLU A 125 -13.73 15.63 -2.29
CA GLU A 125 -13.94 16.32 -3.56
C GLU A 125 -12.68 16.26 -4.43
N LYS A 126 -12.88 16.21 -5.74
CA LYS A 126 -11.81 16.34 -6.72
C LYS A 126 -11.03 17.63 -6.49
N GLY A 127 -9.71 17.54 -6.52
CA GLY A 127 -8.81 18.66 -6.30
C GLY A 127 -8.47 18.94 -4.85
N SER A 128 -9.16 18.29 -3.91
CA SER A 128 -8.82 18.43 -2.48
C SER A 128 -7.61 17.61 -2.12
N VAL A 129 -6.97 17.97 -1.00
CA VAL A 129 -5.86 17.20 -0.43
C VAL A 129 -6.36 16.52 0.84
N VAL A 130 -6.17 15.20 0.91
CA VAL A 130 -6.49 14.40 2.08
C VAL A 130 -5.23 13.76 2.61
N HIS A 131 -5.19 13.46 3.89
CA HIS A 131 -4.08 12.73 4.51
C HIS A 131 -4.52 11.29 4.74
N VAL A 132 -3.69 10.35 4.32
CA VAL A 132 -4.04 8.93 4.40
C VAL A 132 -3.02 8.18 5.21
N VAL A 133 -3.50 7.16 5.92
CA VAL A 133 -2.66 6.24 6.68
C VAL A 133 -3.13 4.81 6.39
N PRO A 134 -2.23 3.85 6.31
CA PRO A 134 -2.63 2.46 6.16
C PRO A 134 -3.06 1.88 7.50
N ASP A 135 -3.93 0.87 7.45
CA ASP A 135 -4.19 0.03 8.60
C ASP A 135 -2.92 -0.80 8.86
N PRO A 136 -2.24 -0.61 10.00
CA PRO A 136 -0.95 -1.26 10.23
C PRO A 136 -1.05 -2.79 10.31
N GLU A 137 -2.22 -3.34 10.59
CA GLU A 137 -2.42 -4.79 10.62
C GLU A 137 -2.68 -5.40 9.24
N ARG A 138 -2.85 -4.56 8.22
CA ARG A 138 -3.22 -4.98 6.87
C ARG A 138 -2.18 -4.61 5.82
N VAL A 139 -1.00 -4.18 6.23
CA VAL A 139 0.09 -3.89 5.29
C VAL A 139 0.82 -5.16 4.91
N HIS A 140 1.39 -5.13 3.71
CA HIS A 140 2.24 -6.19 3.18
C HIS A 140 3.63 -5.63 2.97
N LEU A 141 4.64 -6.36 3.42
CA LEU A 141 6.03 -5.95 3.28
C LEU A 141 6.76 -6.93 2.38
N PHE A 142 7.48 -6.39 1.41
CA PHE A 142 8.27 -7.19 0.47
C PHE A 142 9.69 -6.67 0.44
N HIS A 143 10.63 -7.58 0.26
CA HIS A 143 12.04 -7.25 0.13
C HIS A 143 12.24 -6.38 -1.11
N ALA A 144 12.91 -5.24 -0.95
CA ALA A 144 13.04 -4.27 -2.04
C ALA A 144 13.84 -4.81 -3.24
N GLU A 145 14.75 -5.75 -3.01
CA GLU A 145 15.57 -6.32 -4.09
C GLU A 145 14.99 -7.61 -4.66
N THR A 146 14.48 -8.50 -3.81
CA THR A 146 14.01 -9.83 -4.25
C THR A 146 12.51 -9.87 -4.51
N GLY A 147 11.74 -8.95 -3.92
CA GLY A 147 10.29 -8.96 -4.00
C GLY A 147 9.62 -9.98 -3.10
N GLU A 148 10.38 -10.76 -2.36
CA GLU A 148 9.83 -11.78 -1.47
C GLU A 148 9.11 -11.16 -0.27
N ARG A 149 8.03 -11.82 0.16
CA ARG A 149 7.27 -11.37 1.32
C ARG A 149 8.10 -11.44 2.60
N LEU A 150 8.08 -10.36 3.39
CA LEU A 150 8.80 -10.26 4.66
C LEU A 150 7.91 -10.50 5.87
N ASN A 151 6.66 -10.06 5.83
CA ASN A 151 5.76 -10.20 6.98
C ASN A 151 4.81 -11.39 6.82
N ARG A 152 4.26 -11.78 7.94
CA ARG A 152 3.32 -12.92 7.99
C ARG A 152 1.90 -12.56 7.56
#